data_1ae24f08831cfd0e4cc5b8e6154248ee
#
_entry.id   1ae24f08831cfd0e4cc5b8e6154248ee
#
_cell.length_a   1.000
_cell.length_b   1.000
_cell.length_c   1.000
_cell.angle_alpha   90.00
_cell.angle_beta   90.00
_cell.angle_gamma   90.00
#
_symmetry.space_group_name_H-M   'P 1'
#
loop_
_entity.id
_entity.type
_entity.pdbx_description
1 polymer ?
#
loop_
_entity_poly.entity_id
_entity_poly.type
_entity_poly.pdbx_seq_one_letter_code
_entity_poly.pdbx_strand_id
1 'polypeptide(L)'
;MGEPKIFFMFLAMVFLKGAVSKVHTVGDELQWNTGANFGSWSQKYNFSVGDTLVFKYVKGQHNVYEVIEATYRSCNGSTGVLATYESGNDQIELDQARKYWFICNVGGHCLGGMRFFIDVKES
;
A
#
# COMPACT_ATOMS: atom_id res chain seq x y z
N MET A 1 0.02 41.98 -28.35
CA MET A 1 0.45 42.34 -27.11
C MET A 1 0.08 41.40 -26.01
N GLY A 2 -0.98 40.88 -25.77
CA GLY A 2 -1.30 40.01 -24.65
C GLY A 2 -0.97 38.56 -24.83
N GLU A 3 -0.30 38.23 -25.88
CA GLU A 3 -0.10 36.84 -26.26
C GLU A 3 0.69 36.02 -25.26
N PRO A 4 1.74 36.56 -24.65
CA PRO A 4 2.54 35.73 -23.73
C PRO A 4 1.75 35.15 -22.56
N LYS A 5 0.70 35.83 -22.16
CA LYS A 5 -0.10 35.36 -21.02
C LYS A 5 -0.81 34.06 -21.31
N ILE A 6 -1.30 33.91 -22.54
CA ILE A 6 -1.97 32.68 -22.93
C ILE A 6 -1.00 31.50 -22.86
N PHE A 7 0.22 31.77 -23.23
CA PHE A 7 1.25 30.75 -23.22
C PHE A 7 1.47 30.18 -21.82
N PHE A 8 1.51 31.06 -20.83
CA PHE A 8 1.67 30.62 -19.47
C PHE A 8 0.54 29.74 -18.98
N MET A 9 -0.65 30.01 -19.41
CA MET A 9 -1.81 29.23 -19.00
C MET A 9 -1.67 27.79 -19.48
N PHE A 10 -1.16 27.57 -20.67
CA PHE A 10 -0.97 26.23 -21.15
C PHE A 10 0.06 25.46 -20.33
N LEU A 11 1.12 26.11 -19.90
CA LEU A 11 2.11 25.45 -19.08
C LEU A 11 1.53 25.00 -17.76
N ALA A 12 0.71 25.84 -17.15
CA ALA A 12 0.04 25.47 -15.90
C ALA A 12 -0.85 24.26 -16.10
N MET A 13 -1.55 24.18 -17.20
CA MET A 13 -2.40 23.03 -17.50
C MET A 13 -1.61 21.75 -17.61
N VAL A 14 -0.43 21.81 -18.22
CA VAL A 14 0.40 20.62 -18.35
C VAL A 14 0.78 20.05 -16.99
N PHE A 15 1.10 20.92 -16.04
CA PHE A 15 1.43 20.44 -14.71
C PHE A 15 0.27 19.76 -14.01
N LEU A 16 -0.95 20.18 -14.31
CA LEU A 16 -2.12 19.59 -13.69
C LEU A 16 -2.37 18.16 -14.15
N LYS A 17 -1.68 17.71 -15.19
CA LYS A 17 -1.75 16.33 -15.62
C LYS A 17 -0.89 15.41 -14.75
N GLY A 18 -0.17 15.97 -13.82
CA GLY A 18 0.75 15.20 -13.01
C GLY A 18 0.05 14.12 -12.20
N ALA A 19 0.77 13.56 -11.30
CA ALA A 19 0.38 12.39 -10.55
C ALA A 19 -1.04 12.46 -10.00
N VAL A 20 -1.82 11.41 -10.26
CA VAL A 20 -3.12 11.21 -9.65
C VAL A 20 -2.96 10.09 -8.63
N SER A 21 -3.06 10.43 -7.35
CA SER A 21 -2.98 9.45 -6.27
C SER A 21 -4.24 8.60 -6.23
N LYS A 22 -4.05 7.33 -5.93
CA LYS A 22 -5.15 6.37 -5.80
C LYS A 22 -5.18 5.83 -4.38
N VAL A 23 -6.36 5.39 -3.96
CA VAL A 23 -6.56 4.70 -2.70
C VAL A 23 -6.88 3.26 -3.01
N HIS A 24 -6.13 2.33 -2.40
CA HIS A 24 -6.31 0.91 -2.59
C HIS A 24 -6.77 0.31 -1.27
N THR A 25 -7.97 -0.27 -1.24
CA THR A 25 -8.42 -1.04 -0.08
C THR A 25 -7.83 -2.44 -0.20
N VAL A 26 -6.97 -2.79 0.75
CA VAL A 26 -6.29 -4.09 0.74
C VAL A 26 -7.32 -5.21 0.86
N GLY A 27 -7.31 -6.13 -0.10
CA GLY A 27 -8.26 -7.23 -0.17
C GLY A 27 -9.60 -6.88 -0.79
N ASP A 28 -9.77 -5.66 -1.30
CA ASP A 28 -11.03 -5.15 -1.87
C ASP A 28 -12.19 -5.35 -0.88
N GLU A 29 -13.31 -5.96 -1.29
CA GLU A 29 -14.48 -6.13 -0.42
C GLU A 29 -14.22 -7.06 0.76
N LEU A 30 -13.27 -7.99 0.64
CA LEU A 30 -12.94 -8.90 1.74
C LEU A 30 -12.07 -8.24 2.81
N GLN A 31 -11.47 -7.11 2.48
CA GLN A 31 -10.67 -6.31 3.40
C GLN A 31 -9.48 -7.10 3.96
N TRP A 32 -8.85 -6.62 5.05
CA TRP A 32 -7.70 -7.27 5.66
C TRP A 32 -8.19 -8.37 6.58
N ASN A 33 -8.43 -9.56 6.01
CA ASN A 33 -9.07 -10.65 6.71
C ASN A 33 -8.48 -11.98 6.23
N THR A 34 -8.70 -13.05 6.97
CA THR A 34 -8.10 -14.34 6.65
C THR A 34 -8.61 -14.99 5.39
N GLY A 35 -9.78 -14.59 4.90
CA GLY A 35 -10.40 -15.24 3.74
C GLY A 35 -9.97 -14.73 2.38
N ALA A 36 -9.14 -13.69 2.32
CA ALA A 36 -8.77 -13.08 1.04
C ALA A 36 -7.48 -13.68 0.49
N ASN A 37 -7.35 -13.69 -0.83
CA ASN A 37 -6.10 -14.06 -1.50
C ASN A 37 -5.31 -12.77 -1.79
N PHE A 38 -4.40 -12.43 -0.91
CA PHE A 38 -3.67 -11.17 -1.01
C PHE A 38 -2.62 -11.20 -2.12
N GLY A 39 -2.10 -12.37 -2.45
CA GLY A 39 -1.20 -12.50 -3.59
C GLY A 39 -1.87 -12.14 -4.90
N SER A 40 -3.09 -12.63 -5.13
CA SER A 40 -3.87 -12.26 -6.30
C SER A 40 -4.26 -10.79 -6.28
N TRP A 41 -4.69 -10.29 -5.11
CA TRP A 41 -5.07 -8.89 -4.97
C TRP A 41 -3.94 -7.96 -5.36
N SER A 42 -2.73 -8.21 -4.85
CA SER A 42 -1.58 -7.34 -5.09
C SER A 42 -1.15 -7.31 -6.57
N GLN A 43 -1.49 -8.32 -7.33
CA GLN A 43 -1.16 -8.39 -8.75
C GLN A 43 -2.22 -7.75 -9.65
N LYS A 44 -3.39 -7.43 -9.12
CA LYS A 44 -4.47 -6.82 -9.88
C LYS A 44 -4.25 -5.35 -10.18
N TYR A 45 -3.47 -4.67 -9.37
CA TYR A 45 -3.35 -3.21 -9.43
C TYR A 45 -1.92 -2.79 -9.66
N ASN A 46 -1.78 -1.59 -10.20
CA ASN A 46 -0.51 -0.89 -10.27
C ASN A 46 -0.43 0.09 -9.12
N PHE A 47 0.71 0.10 -8.44
CA PHE A 47 0.92 0.96 -7.27
C PHE A 47 1.98 2.00 -7.62
N SER A 48 1.68 3.26 -7.33
CA SER A 48 2.55 4.39 -7.64
C SER A 48 2.84 5.21 -6.40
N VAL A 49 3.96 5.92 -6.41
CA VAL A 49 4.31 6.85 -5.35
C VAL A 49 3.19 7.86 -5.17
N GLY A 50 2.77 8.07 -3.93
CA GLY A 50 1.65 8.94 -3.58
C GLY A 50 0.34 8.19 -3.36
N ASP A 51 0.25 6.93 -3.79
CA ASP A 51 -0.92 6.12 -3.51
C ASP A 51 -1.02 5.80 -2.02
N THR A 52 -2.22 5.47 -1.55
CA THR A 52 -2.48 5.09 -0.16
C THR A 52 -3.05 3.68 -0.12
N LEU A 53 -2.50 2.86 0.76
CA LEU A 53 -3.11 1.57 1.12
C LEU A 53 -4.01 1.77 2.33
N VAL A 54 -5.19 1.18 2.30
CA VAL A 54 -6.11 1.20 3.43
C VAL A 54 -6.33 -0.23 3.90
N PHE A 55 -5.97 -0.50 5.14
CA PHE A 55 -6.19 -1.80 5.78
C PHE A 55 -7.36 -1.68 6.73
N LYS A 56 -8.47 -2.34 6.41
CA LYS A 56 -9.68 -2.34 7.25
C LYS A 56 -9.86 -3.72 7.85
N TYR A 57 -9.99 -3.77 9.17
CA TYR A 57 -10.12 -5.03 9.89
C TYR A 57 -10.71 -4.79 11.28
N VAL A 58 -11.12 -5.85 11.95
CA VAL A 58 -11.57 -5.75 13.32
C VAL A 58 -10.35 -5.58 14.22
N LYS A 59 -10.28 -4.45 14.89
CA LYS A 59 -9.18 -4.14 15.81
C LYS A 59 -9.04 -5.25 16.84
N GLY A 60 -7.82 -5.71 17.03
CA GLY A 60 -7.52 -6.79 17.95
C GLY A 60 -7.50 -8.18 17.30
N GLN A 61 -8.16 -8.36 16.15
CA GLN A 61 -8.12 -9.64 15.44
C GLN A 61 -6.93 -9.74 14.47
N HIS A 62 -6.49 -8.60 13.93
CA HIS A 62 -5.40 -8.52 13.00
C HIS A 62 -4.55 -7.31 13.32
N ASN A 63 -3.40 -7.23 12.69
CA ASN A 63 -2.55 -6.04 12.68
C ASN A 63 -1.83 -5.96 11.33
N VAL A 64 -1.09 -4.89 11.13
CA VAL A 64 -0.32 -4.68 9.90
C VAL A 64 1.13 -4.42 10.30
N TYR A 65 2.01 -5.27 9.85
CA TYR A 65 3.45 -5.08 10.01
C TYR A 65 4.04 -4.85 8.62
N GLU A 66 4.68 -3.71 8.44
CA GLU A 66 5.56 -3.53 7.30
C GLU A 66 6.91 -4.13 7.67
N VAL A 67 7.43 -5.02 6.84
CA VAL A 67 8.60 -5.83 7.18
C VAL A 67 9.59 -5.88 6.03
N ILE A 68 10.79 -6.38 6.29
CA ILE A 68 11.76 -6.69 5.25
C ILE A 68 11.37 -8.01 4.59
N GLU A 69 11.95 -8.28 3.41
CA GLU A 69 11.61 -9.48 2.64
C GLU A 69 11.82 -10.75 3.44
N ALA A 70 12.91 -10.86 4.20
CA ALA A 70 13.20 -12.07 4.98
C ALA A 70 12.08 -12.35 5.99
N THR A 71 11.55 -11.34 6.64
CA THR A 71 10.45 -11.49 7.61
C THR A 71 9.14 -11.84 6.91
N TYR A 72 8.89 -11.27 5.74
CA TYR A 72 7.75 -11.65 4.91
C TYR A 72 7.80 -13.13 4.57
N ARG A 73 8.97 -13.66 4.23
CA ARG A 73 9.13 -15.09 3.90
C ARG A 73 8.98 -16.00 5.10
N SER A 74 9.59 -15.62 6.21
CA SER A 74 9.62 -16.47 7.42
C SER A 74 8.36 -16.33 8.27
N CYS A 75 7.64 -15.24 8.15
CA CYS A 75 6.53 -14.88 9.04
C CYS A 75 6.97 -14.73 10.49
N ASN A 76 8.26 -14.49 10.74
CA ASN A 76 8.78 -14.30 12.09
C ASN A 76 8.93 -12.80 12.36
N GLY A 77 7.92 -12.21 12.98
CA GLY A 77 7.90 -10.78 13.28
C GLY A 77 8.72 -10.36 14.48
N SER A 78 9.59 -11.20 15.00
CA SER A 78 10.48 -10.82 16.10
C SER A 78 11.62 -9.94 15.62
N THR A 79 11.94 -9.95 14.34
CA THR A 79 12.98 -9.12 13.73
C THR A 79 12.52 -8.65 12.36
N GLY A 80 13.20 -7.63 11.82
CA GLY A 80 12.93 -7.16 10.47
C GLY A 80 11.63 -6.37 10.31
N VAL A 81 11.08 -5.85 11.39
CA VAL A 81 9.86 -5.05 11.36
C VAL A 81 10.23 -3.59 11.18
N LEU A 82 9.68 -2.95 10.15
CA LEU A 82 9.94 -1.55 9.82
C LEU A 82 8.89 -0.63 10.44
N ALA A 83 7.64 -1.07 10.50
CA ALA A 83 6.55 -0.29 11.07
C ALA A 83 5.41 -1.21 11.48
N THR A 84 4.64 -0.81 12.48
CA THR A 84 3.50 -1.58 12.99
C THR A 84 2.27 -0.69 13.06
N TYR A 85 1.10 -1.27 12.74
CA TYR A 85 -0.18 -0.57 12.75
C TYR A 85 -1.24 -1.49 13.34
N GLU A 86 -2.08 -0.95 14.22
CA GLU A 86 -3.04 -1.77 14.98
C GLU A 86 -4.39 -1.08 15.16
N SER A 87 -4.73 -0.13 14.29
CA SER A 87 -5.91 0.70 14.53
C SER A 87 -7.24 0.09 14.06
N GLY A 88 -7.18 -0.91 13.18
CA GLY A 88 -8.39 -1.43 12.53
C GLY A 88 -8.74 -0.67 11.26
N ASN A 89 -8.11 0.47 11.03
CA ASN A 89 -8.31 1.26 9.81
C ASN A 89 -7.04 2.03 9.53
N ASP A 90 -6.01 1.31 9.12
CA ASP A 90 -4.70 1.90 8.90
C ASP A 90 -4.58 2.42 7.48
N GLN A 91 -4.12 3.66 7.35
CA GLN A 91 -3.88 4.28 6.06
C GLN A 91 -2.39 4.53 5.92
N ILE A 92 -1.79 3.93 4.89
CA ILE A 92 -0.35 3.97 4.69
C ILE A 92 -0.07 4.59 3.33
N GLU A 93 0.57 5.74 3.32
CA GLU A 93 0.97 6.39 2.08
C GLU A 93 2.24 5.73 1.55
N LEU A 94 2.24 5.41 0.26
CA LEU A 94 3.39 4.81 -0.41
C LEU A 94 4.27 5.95 -0.93
N ASP A 95 5.26 6.35 -0.16
CA ASP A 95 6.04 7.56 -0.45
C ASP A 95 7.37 7.29 -1.16
N GLN A 96 7.69 6.03 -1.44
CA GLN A 96 8.93 5.67 -2.11
C GLN A 96 8.69 4.65 -3.22
N ALA A 97 9.46 4.78 -4.30
CA ALA A 97 9.43 3.81 -5.40
C ALA A 97 10.31 2.64 -5.02
N ARG A 98 9.71 1.63 -4.39
CA ARG A 98 10.39 0.42 -3.92
C ARG A 98 9.36 -0.66 -3.64
N LYS A 99 9.85 -1.84 -3.30
CA LYS A 99 8.99 -2.91 -2.83
C LYS A 99 8.63 -2.69 -1.36
N TYR A 100 7.40 -3.04 -1.02
CA TYR A 100 6.88 -3.04 0.35
C TYR A 100 6.33 -4.42 0.64
N TRP A 101 6.68 -4.96 1.80
CA TRP A 101 6.20 -6.27 2.28
C TRP A 101 5.36 -6.06 3.52
N PHE A 102 4.19 -6.69 3.55
CA PHE A 102 3.25 -6.58 4.67
C PHE A 102 2.82 -7.95 5.14
N ILE A 103 2.69 -8.10 6.46
CA ILE A 103 2.15 -9.31 7.07
C ILE A 103 1.19 -8.95 8.19
N CYS A 104 0.29 -9.88 8.54
CA CYS A 104 -0.40 -9.86 9.82
C CYS A 104 0.44 -10.70 10.79
N ASN A 105 0.82 -10.11 11.92
CA ASN A 105 1.69 -10.80 12.88
C ASN A 105 0.90 -11.51 13.98
N VAL A 106 -0.41 -11.57 13.88
CA VAL A 106 -1.23 -12.38 14.79
C VAL A 106 -0.97 -13.86 14.49
N GLY A 107 -0.83 -14.67 15.52
CA GLY A 107 -0.31 -16.03 15.41
C GLY A 107 -0.96 -16.86 14.32
N GLY A 108 -0.16 -17.40 13.40
CA GLY A 108 -0.59 -18.26 12.32
C GLY A 108 -1.18 -17.55 11.10
N HIS A 109 -1.52 -16.28 11.18
CA HIS A 109 -2.20 -15.60 10.08
C HIS A 109 -1.28 -15.39 8.88
N CYS A 110 -0.05 -14.99 9.10
CA CYS A 110 0.92 -14.78 8.02
C CYS A 110 1.15 -16.09 7.25
N LEU A 111 1.44 -17.17 7.96
CA LEU A 111 1.65 -18.47 7.32
C LEU A 111 0.38 -18.95 6.62
N GLY A 112 -0.78 -18.56 7.08
CA GLY A 112 -2.06 -18.88 6.46
C GLY A 112 -2.39 -18.02 5.24
N GLY A 113 -1.55 -17.06 4.90
CA GLY A 113 -1.72 -16.26 3.68
C GLY A 113 -2.00 -14.78 3.91
N MET A 114 -2.06 -14.29 5.15
CA MET A 114 -2.22 -12.85 5.40
C MET A 114 -0.89 -12.14 5.24
N ARG A 115 -0.43 -12.10 4.02
CA ARG A 115 0.80 -11.39 3.64
C ARG A 115 0.76 -11.09 2.15
N PHE A 116 1.43 -10.03 1.76
CA PHE A 116 1.63 -9.70 0.34
C PHE A 116 2.79 -8.72 0.21
N PHE A 117 3.23 -8.55 -1.02
CA PHE A 117 4.16 -7.47 -1.35
C PHE A 117 3.69 -6.75 -2.59
N ILE A 118 4.12 -5.51 -2.73
CA ILE A 118 3.84 -4.69 -3.89
C ILE A 118 5.13 -4.03 -4.34
N ASP A 119 5.20 -3.71 -5.62
CA ASP A 119 6.33 -3.01 -6.22
C ASP A 119 5.82 -1.63 -6.65
N VAL A 120 6.16 -0.61 -5.87
CA VAL A 120 5.70 0.76 -6.09
C VAL A 120 6.60 1.45 -7.08
N LYS A 121 6.00 2.03 -8.13
CA LYS A 121 6.72 2.71 -9.21
C LYS A 121 6.57 4.22 -9.05
N GLU A 122 7.48 4.95 -9.68
CA GLU A 122 7.32 6.39 -9.81
C GLU A 122 6.02 6.71 -10.52
N SER A 123 5.39 7.82 -10.15
CA SER A 123 4.12 8.21 -10.73
C SER A 123 4.28 9.10 -11.97
#